data_692004f4152d959c6cb31b1d3936c273
#
_entry.id   692004f4152d959c6cb31b1d3936c273
#
_cell.length_a   1.000
_cell.length_b   1.000
_cell.length_c   1.000
_cell.angle_alpha   90.00
_cell.angle_beta   90.00
_cell.angle_gamma   90.00
#
_symmetry.space_group_name_H-M   'P 1'
#
loop_
_entity.id
_entity.type
_entity.pdbx_description
1 polymer ?
#
loop_
_entity_poly.entity_id
_entity_poly.type
_entity_poly.pdbx_seq_one_letter_code
_entity_poly.pdbx_strand_id
1 'polypeptide(L)'
;MSINSFENFCSYQNVSRETYQKFQIYYDTLIKWQKSMNLISRSSSDDIYLRHFLDSAQLYKFTKKVNGNILDFGSGAGFPGLVLALLGNKNVILIESDQKKCAFMREVAMLSNTVVKIYNCRIEDLDYINADLI
;
A
#
# COMPACT_ATOMS: atom_id res chain seq x y z
N MET A 1 20.92 9.09 4.97
CA MET A 1 20.62 9.24 3.54
C MET A 1 19.13 9.42 3.35
N SER A 2 18.76 10.44 2.68
CA SER A 2 17.36 10.67 2.35
C SER A 2 16.98 9.79 1.15
N ILE A 3 15.83 9.12 1.22
CA ILE A 3 15.27 8.43 0.08
C ILE A 3 14.36 9.43 -0.60
N ASN A 4 14.94 10.22 -1.49
CA ASN A 4 14.23 11.31 -2.13
C ASN A 4 13.86 11.02 -3.59
N SER A 5 14.06 9.78 -4.03
CA SER A 5 13.70 9.39 -5.37
C SER A 5 13.32 7.92 -5.42
N PHE A 6 12.50 7.58 -6.40
CA PHE A 6 12.15 6.18 -6.66
C PHE A 6 13.34 5.37 -7.16
N GLU A 7 14.34 6.03 -7.74
CA GLU A 7 15.57 5.34 -8.13
C GLU A 7 16.26 4.75 -6.91
N ASN A 8 16.36 5.52 -5.83
CA ASN A 8 16.93 5.04 -4.58
C ASN A 8 16.08 3.91 -3.99
N PHE A 9 14.77 4.05 -4.03
CA PHE A 9 13.86 3.01 -3.57
C PHE A 9 14.06 1.71 -4.35
N CYS A 10 14.11 1.80 -5.67
CA CYS A 10 14.29 0.63 -6.53
C CYS A 10 15.63 -0.05 -6.31
N SER A 11 16.68 0.73 -6.17
CA SER A 11 18.01 0.20 -5.87
C SER A 11 18.01 -0.56 -4.54
N TYR A 12 17.35 -0.01 -3.53
CA TYR A 12 17.29 -0.61 -2.21
C TYR A 12 16.46 -1.90 -2.20
N GLN A 13 15.33 -1.93 -2.91
CA GLN A 13 14.40 -3.06 -2.92
C GLN A 13 14.63 -4.02 -4.08
N ASN A 14 15.50 -3.67 -5.00
CA ASN A 14 15.79 -4.49 -6.17
C ASN A 14 14.52 -4.88 -6.93
N VAL A 15 13.67 -3.88 -7.21
CA VAL A 15 12.39 -4.09 -7.89
C VAL A 15 12.56 -3.96 -9.41
N SER A 16 11.67 -4.61 -10.15
CA SER A 16 11.63 -4.50 -11.59
C SER A 16 11.20 -3.10 -12.02
N ARG A 17 11.47 -2.76 -13.29
CA ARG A 17 11.02 -1.50 -13.87
C ARG A 17 9.50 -1.38 -13.85
N GLU A 18 8.79 -2.46 -14.08
CA GLU A 18 7.34 -2.50 -14.04
C GLU A 18 6.82 -2.17 -12.63
N THR A 19 7.41 -2.78 -11.61
CA THR A 19 7.06 -2.49 -10.22
C THR A 19 7.41 -1.05 -9.86
N TYR A 20 8.54 -0.53 -10.34
CA TYR A 20 8.90 0.87 -10.19
C TYR A 20 7.78 1.78 -10.68
N GLN A 21 7.25 1.51 -11.87
CA GLN A 21 6.17 2.33 -12.43
C GLN A 21 4.91 2.28 -11.57
N LYS A 22 4.59 1.13 -10.98
CA LYS A 22 3.46 1.01 -10.08
C LYS A 22 3.63 1.89 -8.83
N PHE A 23 4.83 1.94 -8.27
CA PHE A 23 5.12 2.81 -7.13
C PHE A 23 5.07 4.27 -7.50
N GLN A 24 5.48 4.62 -8.72
CA GLN A 24 5.36 5.99 -9.21
C GLN A 24 3.89 6.42 -9.25
N ILE A 25 3.03 5.55 -9.75
CA ILE A 25 1.57 5.79 -9.77
C ILE A 25 1.04 5.97 -8.35
N TYR A 26 1.45 5.12 -7.43
CA TYR A 26 1.03 5.20 -6.04
C TYR A 26 1.42 6.54 -5.43
N TYR A 27 2.68 6.93 -5.59
CA TYR A 27 3.19 8.19 -5.05
C TYR A 27 2.44 9.39 -5.64
N ASP A 28 2.27 9.43 -6.95
CA ASP A 28 1.59 10.54 -7.61
C ASP A 28 0.13 10.65 -7.15
N THR A 29 -0.54 9.53 -7.00
CA THR A 29 -1.93 9.48 -6.52
C THR A 29 -2.00 9.93 -5.06
N LEU A 30 -1.06 9.51 -4.24
CA LEU A 30 -0.98 9.90 -2.83
C LEU A 30 -0.84 11.42 -2.69
N ILE A 31 0.05 12.04 -3.46
CA ILE A 31 0.26 13.48 -3.45
C ILE A 31 -1.02 14.21 -3.88
N LYS A 32 -1.68 13.71 -4.93
CA LYS A 32 -2.91 14.30 -5.43
C LYS A 32 -4.01 14.28 -4.36
N TRP A 33 -4.23 13.15 -3.71
CA TRP A 33 -5.28 13.02 -2.69
C TRP A 33 -4.94 13.73 -1.39
N GLN A 34 -3.65 13.84 -1.05
CA GLN A 34 -3.23 14.50 0.19
C GLN A 34 -3.65 15.98 0.23
N LYS A 35 -3.82 16.60 -0.93
CA LYS A 35 -4.26 18.00 -1.02
C LYS A 35 -5.68 18.20 -0.48
N SER A 36 -6.53 17.19 -0.61
CA SER A 36 -7.94 17.29 -0.22
C SER A 36 -8.27 16.52 1.05
N MET A 37 -7.37 15.63 1.49
CA MET A 37 -7.59 14.86 2.72
C MET A 37 -6.24 14.41 3.29
N ASN A 38 -6.20 14.22 4.61
CA ASN A 38 -4.98 13.78 5.28
C ASN A 38 -4.90 12.26 5.26
N LEU A 39 -4.24 11.72 4.25
CA LEU A 39 -3.96 10.28 4.18
C LEU A 39 -2.87 9.88 5.15
N ILE A 40 -1.90 10.76 5.35
CA ILE A 40 -0.85 10.63 6.37
C ILE A 40 -0.67 12.00 7.04
N SER A 41 0.07 12.04 8.14
CA SER A 41 0.24 13.24 8.94
C SER A 41 0.74 14.43 8.11
N ARG A 42 0.22 15.63 8.40
CA ARG A 42 0.64 16.86 7.73
C ARG A 42 2.10 17.20 7.96
N SER A 43 2.70 16.69 9.04
CA SER A 43 4.13 16.88 9.28
C SER A 43 4.98 16.04 8.32
N SER A 44 4.35 15.21 7.51
CA SER A 44 5.04 14.37 6.54
C SER A 44 5.56 15.21 5.38
N SER A 45 6.85 15.09 5.10
CA SER A 45 7.47 15.61 3.88
C SER A 45 7.44 14.53 2.80
N ASP A 46 7.84 14.89 1.58
CA ASP A 46 7.95 13.94 0.49
C ASP A 46 8.87 12.77 0.87
N ASP A 47 9.92 13.01 1.62
CA ASP A 47 10.82 11.98 2.11
C ASP A 47 10.09 10.97 3.01
N ILE A 48 9.08 11.43 3.75
CA ILE A 48 8.33 10.55 4.64
C ILE A 48 7.44 9.60 3.83
N TYR A 49 6.86 10.05 2.71
CA TYR A 49 6.12 9.15 1.83
C TYR A 49 7.00 8.01 1.34
N LEU A 50 8.19 8.34 0.87
CA LEU A 50 9.13 7.32 0.42
C LEU A 50 9.60 6.43 1.55
N ARG A 51 9.72 6.97 2.76
CA ARG A 51 10.04 6.19 3.93
C ARG A 51 8.93 5.20 4.28
N HIS A 52 7.67 5.62 4.17
CA HIS A 52 6.54 4.69 4.37
C HIS A 52 6.57 3.56 3.36
N PHE A 53 6.88 3.84 2.10
CA PHE A 53 7.04 2.80 1.09
C PHE A 53 8.16 1.84 1.48
N LEU A 54 9.29 2.37 1.89
CA LEU A 54 10.45 1.56 2.25
C LEU A 54 10.16 0.69 3.48
N ASP A 55 9.60 1.28 4.53
CA ASP A 55 9.28 0.55 5.76
C ASP A 55 8.30 -0.58 5.47
N SER A 56 7.29 -0.30 4.66
CA SER A 56 6.31 -1.32 4.29
C SER A 56 6.95 -2.41 3.42
N ALA A 57 7.79 -2.02 2.48
CA ALA A 57 8.43 -2.95 1.57
C ALA A 57 9.39 -3.91 2.28
N GLN A 58 9.97 -3.50 3.40
CA GLN A 58 10.84 -4.38 4.18
C GLN A 58 10.10 -5.62 4.69
N LEU A 59 8.80 -5.54 4.84
CA LEU A 59 8.00 -6.69 5.26
C LEU A 59 7.87 -7.75 4.17
N TYR A 60 8.11 -7.38 2.91
CA TYR A 60 7.90 -8.30 1.79
C TYR A 60 8.76 -9.54 1.90
N LYS A 61 9.97 -9.45 2.43
CA LYS A 61 10.83 -10.62 2.61
C LYS A 61 10.19 -11.69 3.50
N PHE A 62 9.28 -11.28 4.38
CA PHE A 62 8.53 -12.20 5.24
C PHE A 62 7.22 -12.65 4.60
N THR A 63 6.61 -11.83 3.76
CA THR A 63 5.28 -12.10 3.22
C THR A 63 5.31 -12.77 1.85
N LYS A 64 6.40 -12.68 1.11
CA LYS A 64 6.47 -13.22 -0.25
C LYS A 64 6.24 -14.71 -0.33
N LYS A 65 6.43 -15.45 0.76
CA LYS A 65 6.22 -16.89 0.84
C LYS A 65 4.81 -17.27 1.32
N VAL A 66 4.00 -16.29 1.69
CA VAL A 66 2.64 -16.53 2.15
C VAL A 66 1.77 -16.81 0.93
N ASN A 67 1.16 -18.00 0.89
CA ASN A 67 0.31 -18.42 -0.22
C ASN A 67 -1.16 -18.11 -0.01
N GLY A 68 -1.57 -17.85 1.22
CA GLY A 68 -2.96 -17.55 1.56
C GLY A 68 -3.23 -16.06 1.68
N ASN A 69 -4.32 -15.74 2.33
CA ASN A 69 -4.79 -14.36 2.46
C ASN A 69 -3.95 -13.58 3.46
N ILE A 70 -3.59 -12.36 3.08
CA ILE A 70 -2.94 -11.38 3.96
C ILE A 70 -3.97 -10.29 4.23
N LEU A 71 -4.31 -10.10 5.50
CA LEU A 71 -5.26 -9.07 5.91
C LEU A 71 -4.53 -7.88 6.53
N ASP A 72 -4.90 -6.69 6.09
CA ASP A 72 -4.41 -5.43 6.63
C ASP A 72 -5.59 -4.65 7.18
N PHE A 73 -5.72 -4.58 8.50
CA PHE A 73 -6.78 -3.87 9.19
C PHE A 73 -6.41 -2.41 9.38
N GLY A 74 -7.35 -1.52 9.06
CA GLY A 74 -7.11 -0.09 9.18
C GLY A 74 -6.07 0.39 8.17
N SER A 75 -6.21 -0.02 6.92
CA SER A 75 -5.19 0.17 5.89
C SER A 75 -4.85 1.64 5.61
N GLY A 76 -5.79 2.55 5.82
CA GLY A 76 -5.53 3.98 5.66
C GLY A 76 -5.06 4.34 4.25
N ALA A 77 -3.84 4.84 4.15
CA ALA A 77 -3.22 5.16 2.86
C ALA A 77 -2.64 3.93 2.15
N GLY A 78 -2.88 2.73 2.68
CA GLY A 78 -2.45 1.48 2.05
C GLY A 78 -1.15 0.92 2.59
N PHE A 79 -0.67 1.40 3.73
CA PHE A 79 0.57 0.91 4.34
C PHE A 79 0.24 -0.08 5.46
N PRO A 80 0.84 -1.28 5.46
CA PRO A 80 1.75 -1.83 4.46
C PRO A 80 1.08 -2.63 3.35
N GLY A 81 -0.20 -2.95 3.45
CA GLY A 81 -0.86 -3.95 2.61
C GLY A 81 -0.80 -3.67 1.12
N LEU A 82 -1.10 -2.44 0.70
CA LEU A 82 -1.09 -2.09 -0.72
C LEU A 82 0.34 -2.13 -1.28
N VAL A 83 1.33 -1.73 -0.50
CA VAL A 83 2.74 -1.85 -0.91
C VAL A 83 3.10 -3.31 -1.16
N LEU A 84 2.68 -4.21 -0.27
CA LEU A 84 2.95 -5.64 -0.43
C LEU A 84 2.29 -6.21 -1.68
N ALA A 85 1.09 -5.74 -1.99
CA ALA A 85 0.40 -6.15 -3.22
C ALA A 85 1.15 -5.69 -4.46
N LEU A 86 1.64 -4.45 -4.47
CA LEU A 86 2.43 -3.94 -5.59
C LEU A 86 3.72 -4.73 -5.77
N LEU A 87 4.32 -5.20 -4.69
CA LEU A 87 5.55 -5.99 -4.76
C LEU A 87 5.33 -7.42 -5.22
N GLY A 88 4.09 -7.92 -5.14
CA GLY A 88 3.79 -9.23 -5.70
C GLY A 88 2.93 -10.16 -4.85
N ASN A 89 2.57 -9.79 -3.64
CA ASN A 89 1.62 -10.60 -2.88
C ASN A 89 0.26 -10.59 -3.58
N LYS A 90 -0.30 -11.77 -3.81
CA LYS A 90 -1.48 -11.92 -4.67
C LYS A 90 -2.81 -11.87 -3.94
N ASN A 91 -2.82 -12.20 -2.66
CA ASN A 91 -4.08 -12.36 -1.92
C ASN A 91 -4.14 -11.36 -0.76
N VAL A 92 -3.93 -10.08 -1.06
CA VAL A 92 -3.99 -9.02 -0.07
C VAL A 92 -5.42 -8.51 0.05
N ILE A 93 -5.90 -8.40 1.27
CA ILE A 93 -7.23 -7.91 1.62
C ILE A 93 -7.03 -6.70 2.53
N LEU A 94 -7.49 -5.54 2.07
CA LEU A 94 -7.40 -4.29 2.80
C LEU A 94 -8.76 -3.98 3.40
N ILE A 95 -8.78 -3.68 4.70
CA ILE A 95 -10.01 -3.41 5.43
C ILE A 95 -9.89 -2.01 6.03
N GLU A 96 -10.78 -1.13 5.62
CA GLU A 96 -10.75 0.27 5.99
C GLU A 96 -12.16 0.81 6.15
N SER A 97 -12.44 1.48 7.26
CA SER A 97 -13.77 2.02 7.52
C SER A 97 -14.02 3.36 6.82
N ASP A 98 -12.98 4.12 6.50
CA ASP A 98 -13.11 5.42 5.86
C ASP A 98 -13.34 5.25 4.36
N GLN A 99 -14.50 5.73 3.88
CA GLN A 99 -14.90 5.57 2.49
C GLN A 99 -13.94 6.27 1.52
N LYS A 100 -13.44 7.45 1.89
CA LYS A 100 -12.52 8.20 1.04
C LYS A 100 -11.17 7.52 0.92
N LYS A 101 -10.67 6.96 2.01
CA LYS A 101 -9.41 6.21 1.98
C LYS A 101 -9.54 4.95 1.13
N CYS A 102 -10.68 4.28 1.19
CA CYS A 102 -10.96 3.15 0.30
C CYS A 102 -10.98 3.57 -1.16
N ALA A 103 -11.60 4.72 -1.47
CA ALA A 103 -11.63 5.24 -2.84
C ALA A 103 -10.21 5.54 -3.35
N PHE A 104 -9.36 6.11 -2.50
CA PHE A 104 -7.97 6.35 -2.84
C PHE A 104 -7.25 5.04 -3.17
N MET A 105 -7.37 4.04 -2.30
CA MET A 105 -6.69 2.77 -2.51
C MET A 105 -7.18 2.06 -3.77
N ARG A 106 -8.49 2.15 -4.08
CA ARG A 106 -9.05 1.59 -5.31
C ARG A 106 -8.49 2.28 -6.54
N GLU A 107 -8.31 3.60 -6.49
CA GLU A 107 -7.71 4.33 -7.61
C GLU A 107 -6.28 3.89 -7.85
N VAL A 108 -5.47 3.77 -6.79
CA VAL A 108 -4.10 3.27 -6.92
C VAL A 108 -4.07 1.88 -7.54
N ALA A 109 -4.91 0.98 -7.03
CA ALA A 109 -4.96 -0.40 -7.52
C ALA A 109 -5.35 -0.44 -9.01
N MET A 110 -6.35 0.35 -9.39
CA MET A 110 -6.81 0.41 -10.78
C MET A 110 -5.73 0.96 -11.70
N LEU A 111 -5.14 2.10 -11.35
CA LEU A 111 -4.14 2.76 -12.19
C LEU A 111 -2.87 1.96 -12.31
N SER A 112 -2.48 1.25 -11.27
CA SER A 112 -1.27 0.42 -11.25
C SER A 112 -1.52 -1.00 -11.72
N ASN A 113 -2.75 -1.34 -12.07
CA ASN A 113 -3.14 -2.67 -12.49
C ASN A 113 -2.74 -3.73 -11.45
N THR A 114 -3.03 -3.44 -10.18
CA THR A 114 -2.71 -4.32 -9.05
C THR A 114 -3.99 -4.92 -8.50
N VAL A 115 -4.01 -6.23 -8.31
CA VAL A 115 -5.19 -6.93 -7.80
C VAL A 115 -5.15 -6.95 -6.27
N VAL A 116 -6.14 -6.31 -5.64
CA VAL A 116 -6.35 -6.35 -4.19
C VAL A 116 -7.85 -6.39 -3.93
N LYS A 117 -8.23 -6.92 -2.78
CA LYS A 117 -9.61 -6.80 -2.29
C LYS A 117 -9.65 -5.68 -1.25
N ILE A 118 -10.62 -4.79 -1.38
CA ILE A 118 -10.77 -3.66 -0.46
C ILE A 118 -12.19 -3.71 0.10
N TYR A 119 -12.29 -3.86 1.42
CA TYR A 119 -13.58 -3.84 2.11
C TYR A 119 -13.72 -2.54 2.88
N ASN A 120 -14.75 -1.75 2.54
CA ASN A 120 -15.09 -0.53 3.26
C ASN A 120 -16.03 -0.89 4.40
N CYS A 121 -15.46 -1.29 5.51
CA CYS A 121 -16.23 -1.66 6.69
C CYS A 121 -15.37 -1.61 7.94
N ARG A 122 -16.01 -1.70 9.09
CA ARG A 122 -15.30 -1.85 10.36
C ARG A 122 -14.98 -3.33 10.56
N ILE A 123 -13.93 -3.58 11.36
CA ILE A 123 -13.48 -4.95 11.63
C ILE A 123 -14.62 -5.79 12.22
N GLU A 124 -15.38 -5.24 13.15
CA GLU A 124 -16.47 -5.94 13.83
C GLU A 124 -17.64 -6.29 12.91
N ASP A 125 -17.72 -5.66 11.74
CA ASP A 125 -18.79 -5.91 10.76
C ASP A 125 -18.36 -6.90 9.69
N LEU A 126 -17.14 -7.41 9.76
CA LEU A 126 -16.65 -8.37 8.79
C LEU A 126 -17.22 -9.75 9.04
N ASP A 127 -17.67 -10.40 7.95
CA ASP A 127 -17.92 -11.82 7.97
C ASP A 127 -16.59 -12.57 8.09
N TYR A 128 -16.68 -13.87 8.37
CA TYR A 128 -15.49 -14.69 8.51
C TYR A 128 -14.62 -14.62 7.25
N ILE A 129 -13.36 -14.31 7.41
CA ILE A 129 -12.35 -14.35 6.35
C ILE A 129 -11.19 -15.20 6.85
N ASN A 130 -10.86 -16.21 6.07
CA ASN A 130 -9.71 -17.06 6.38
C ASN A 130 -8.42 -16.33 6.01
N ALA A 131 -7.51 -16.21 6.96
CA ALA A 131 -6.26 -15.49 6.74
C ALA A 131 -5.07 -16.28 7.25
N ASP A 132 -3.98 -16.26 6.48
CA ASP A 132 -2.71 -16.86 6.89
C ASP A 132 -1.79 -15.83 7.53
N LEU A 133 -2.06 -14.55 7.34
CA LEU A 133 -1.31 -13.46 7.94
C LEU A 133 -2.23 -12.25 8.15
N ILE A 134 -2.08 -11.61 9.29
CA ILE A 134 -2.82 -10.40 9.65
C ILE A 134 -1.84 -9.27 9.92
#